data_38e11057a032cafa8a5566f0e9193178
#
_entry.id   38e11057a032cafa8a5566f0e9193178
#
_cell.length_a   1.000
_cell.length_b   1.000
_cell.length_c   1.000
_cell.angle_alpha   90.00
_cell.angle_beta   90.00
_cell.angle_gamma   90.00
#
_symmetry.space_group_name_H-M   'P 1'
#
loop_
_entity.id
_entity.type
_entity.pdbx_description
1 polymer ?
#
loop_
_entity_poly.entity_id
_entity_poly.type
_entity_poly.pdbx_seq_one_letter_code
_entity_poly.pdbx_strand_id
1 'polypeptide(L)'
;MESYLKSNTENRMVKREVQSRQALYLAEGGVEWAKAHLTTNPDLRKGSLSLDNGQVDVQIELSGGDYKVTSKGLSGLAVRKIEEHLELVNDSWVSKSYQELHQ
;
A
#
# COMPACT_ATOMS: atom_id res chain seq x y z
N MET A 1 30.54 -12.96 23.03
CA MET A 1 29.34 -12.82 23.85
C MET A 1 28.67 -11.49 23.69
N GLU A 2 29.44 -10.41 23.74
CA GLU A 2 28.86 -9.09 23.48
C GLU A 2 28.22 -9.00 22.11
N SER A 3 28.87 -9.60 21.11
CA SER A 3 28.34 -9.59 19.75
C SER A 3 27.01 -10.32 19.61
N TYR A 4 26.79 -11.34 20.44
CA TYR A 4 25.51 -12.08 20.41
C TYR A 4 24.36 -11.20 20.89
N LEU A 5 24.51 -10.52 22.02
CA LEU A 5 23.46 -9.66 22.53
C LEU A 5 23.18 -8.48 21.61
N LYS A 6 24.24 -7.89 21.08
CA LYS A 6 24.14 -6.78 20.14
C LYS A 6 23.45 -7.22 18.86
N SER A 7 23.80 -8.39 18.35
CA SER A 7 23.21 -8.96 17.15
C SER A 7 21.71 -9.21 17.34
N ASN A 8 21.31 -9.68 18.53
CA ASN A 8 19.91 -9.94 18.83
C ASN A 8 19.08 -8.65 18.81
N THR A 9 19.64 -7.57 19.36
CA THR A 9 18.97 -6.27 19.34
C THR A 9 18.86 -5.75 17.91
N GLU A 10 19.91 -5.89 17.13
CA GLU A 10 19.91 -5.47 15.73
C GLU A 10 18.87 -6.26 14.91
N ASN A 11 18.72 -7.55 15.20
CA ASN A 11 17.72 -8.38 14.52
C ASN A 11 16.29 -7.88 14.74
N ARG A 12 15.98 -7.40 15.93
CA ARG A 12 14.66 -6.83 16.24
C ARG A 12 14.41 -5.58 15.41
N MET A 13 15.42 -4.71 15.31
CA MET A 13 15.32 -3.49 14.52
C MET A 13 15.15 -3.81 13.04
N VAL A 14 15.91 -4.79 12.53
CA VAL A 14 15.80 -5.23 11.15
C VAL A 14 14.41 -5.79 10.86
N LYS A 15 13.84 -6.57 11.78
CA LYS A 15 12.48 -7.10 11.59
C LYS A 15 11.45 -5.99 11.46
N ARG A 16 11.54 -4.95 12.29
CA ARG A 16 10.63 -3.82 12.22
C ARG A 16 10.76 -3.08 10.90
N GLU A 17 12.00 -2.87 10.44
CA GLU A 17 12.23 -2.23 9.16
C GLU A 17 11.71 -3.07 8.01
N VAL A 18 11.91 -4.38 8.05
CA VAL A 18 11.42 -5.29 7.03
C VAL A 18 9.90 -5.26 6.99
N GLN A 19 9.24 -5.33 8.15
CA GLN A 19 7.78 -5.26 8.21
C GLN A 19 7.27 -3.94 7.68
N SER A 20 7.92 -2.83 8.01
CA SER A 20 7.54 -1.51 7.53
C SER A 20 7.66 -1.43 6.00
N ARG A 21 8.75 -1.94 5.43
CA ARG A 21 8.93 -1.97 3.98
C ARG A 21 7.92 -2.87 3.30
N GLN A 22 7.64 -4.03 3.89
CA GLN A 22 6.61 -4.94 3.36
C GLN A 22 5.25 -4.28 3.38
N ALA A 23 4.91 -3.57 4.46
CA ALA A 23 3.64 -2.86 4.54
C ALA A 23 3.53 -1.81 3.44
N LEU A 24 4.61 -1.10 3.15
CA LEU A 24 4.62 -0.11 2.07
C LEU A 24 4.46 -0.79 0.70
N TYR A 25 5.20 -1.87 0.45
CA TYR A 25 5.07 -2.60 -0.81
C TYR A 25 3.67 -3.16 -0.98
N LEU A 26 3.06 -3.64 0.09
CA LEU A 26 1.68 -4.11 0.05
C LEU A 26 0.73 -2.97 -0.29
N ALA A 27 0.93 -1.80 0.32
CA ALA A 27 0.11 -0.62 0.02
C ALA A 27 0.25 -0.21 -1.46
N GLU A 28 1.48 -0.19 -1.98
CA GLU A 28 1.72 0.11 -3.40
C GLU A 28 1.08 -0.94 -4.30
N GLY A 29 1.18 -2.21 -3.91
CA GLY A 29 0.51 -3.30 -4.62
C GLY A 29 -0.99 -3.14 -4.66
N GLY A 30 -1.58 -2.59 -3.59
CA GLY A 30 -3.01 -2.31 -3.55
C GLY A 30 -3.43 -1.26 -4.58
N VAL A 31 -2.60 -0.24 -4.80
CA VAL A 31 -2.86 0.74 -5.85
C VAL A 31 -2.80 0.11 -7.23
N GLU A 32 -1.81 -0.73 -7.47
CA GLU A 32 -1.69 -1.45 -8.74
C GLU A 32 -2.87 -2.39 -8.97
N TRP A 33 -3.30 -3.06 -7.92
CA TRP A 33 -4.50 -3.89 -7.96
C TRP A 33 -5.72 -3.08 -8.34
N ALA A 34 -5.87 -1.88 -7.72
CA ALA A 34 -6.99 -0.99 -8.02
C ALA A 34 -6.98 -0.54 -9.47
N LYS A 35 -5.81 -0.17 -10.01
CA LYS A 35 -5.68 0.22 -11.41
C LYS A 35 -6.15 -0.90 -12.33
N ALA A 36 -5.68 -2.12 -12.09
CA ALA A 36 -6.02 -3.26 -12.93
C ALA A 36 -7.52 -3.55 -12.90
N HIS A 37 -8.13 -3.48 -11.73
CA HIS A 37 -9.56 -3.79 -11.59
C HIS A 37 -10.46 -2.65 -12.05
N LEU A 38 -10.04 -1.41 -11.91
CA LEU A 38 -10.84 -0.27 -12.38
C LEU A 38 -10.98 -0.22 -13.89
N THR A 39 -10.03 -0.78 -14.64
CA THR A 39 -10.14 -0.82 -16.11
C THR A 39 -11.31 -1.71 -16.56
N THR A 40 -11.64 -2.74 -15.80
CA THR A 40 -12.77 -3.63 -16.12
C THR A 40 -14.01 -3.33 -15.28
N ASN A 41 -13.86 -2.71 -14.12
CA ASN A 41 -14.96 -2.39 -13.23
C ASN A 41 -14.79 -0.97 -12.68
N PRO A 42 -15.24 0.05 -13.42
CA PRO A 42 -15.11 1.44 -12.96
C PRO A 42 -15.89 1.77 -11.69
N ASP A 43 -16.82 0.90 -11.30
CA ASP A 43 -17.64 1.10 -10.11
C ASP A 43 -17.00 0.53 -8.84
N LEU A 44 -15.81 -0.06 -8.97
CA LEU A 44 -15.09 -0.59 -7.81
C LEU A 44 -14.78 0.54 -6.82
N ARG A 45 -15.11 0.34 -5.55
CA ARG A 45 -14.89 1.37 -4.52
C ARG A 45 -14.08 0.86 -3.33
N LYS A 46 -13.93 -0.44 -3.18
CA LYS A 46 -13.12 -1.00 -2.09
C LYS A 46 -12.68 -2.41 -2.43
N GLY A 47 -11.62 -2.83 -1.77
CA GLY A 47 -11.13 -4.20 -1.88
C GLY A 47 -10.25 -4.54 -0.70
N SER A 48 -10.10 -5.82 -0.46
CA SER A 48 -9.24 -6.32 0.62
C SER A 48 -8.55 -7.59 0.12
N LEU A 49 -7.25 -7.65 0.36
CA LEU A 49 -6.43 -8.79 -0.05
C LEU A 49 -5.68 -9.31 1.15
N SER A 50 -5.71 -10.63 1.34
CA SER A 50 -4.92 -11.30 2.37
C SER A 50 -3.82 -12.08 1.68
N LEU A 51 -2.58 -11.79 2.05
CA LEU A 51 -1.39 -12.40 1.48
C LEU A 51 -0.58 -13.05 2.59
N ASP A 52 0.36 -13.91 2.22
CA ASP A 52 1.16 -14.64 3.21
C ASP A 52 1.94 -13.71 4.13
N ASN A 53 2.37 -12.56 3.61
CA ASN A 53 3.19 -11.62 4.36
C ASN A 53 2.41 -10.41 4.89
N GLY A 54 1.09 -10.40 4.75
CA GLY A 54 0.29 -9.32 5.30
C GLY A 54 -1.05 -9.15 4.62
N GLN A 55 -1.62 -7.97 4.77
CA GLN A 55 -2.94 -7.65 4.27
C GLN A 55 -2.95 -6.28 3.62
N VAL A 56 -3.82 -6.10 2.65
CA VAL A 56 -4.01 -4.82 1.96
C VAL A 56 -5.49 -4.46 1.97
N ASP A 57 -5.80 -3.26 2.39
CA ASP A 57 -7.16 -2.71 2.30
C ASP A 57 -7.12 -1.50 1.37
N VAL A 58 -8.02 -1.49 0.40
CA VAL A 58 -8.05 -0.46 -0.63
C VAL A 58 -9.42 0.23 -0.61
N GLN A 59 -9.40 1.55 -0.67
CA GLN A 59 -10.61 2.36 -0.82
C GLN A 59 -10.44 3.28 -2.01
N ILE A 60 -11.52 3.45 -2.78
CA ILE A 60 -11.50 4.23 -4.00
C ILE A 60 -12.63 5.23 -3.97
N GLU A 61 -12.33 6.49 -4.24
CA GLU A 61 -13.32 7.55 -4.35
C GLU A 61 -13.20 8.23 -5.72
N LEU A 62 -14.34 8.58 -6.28
CA LEU A 62 -14.37 9.41 -7.49
C LEU A 62 -14.35 10.88 -7.07
N SER A 63 -13.48 11.65 -7.70
CA SER A 63 -13.33 13.06 -7.42
C SER A 63 -13.12 13.81 -8.74
N GLY A 64 -14.17 14.45 -9.25
CA GLY A 64 -14.09 15.25 -10.47
C GLY A 64 -13.60 14.50 -11.71
N GLY A 65 -13.96 13.22 -11.82
CA GLY A 65 -13.52 12.38 -12.94
C GLY A 65 -12.22 11.62 -12.68
N ASP A 66 -11.53 11.96 -11.61
CA ASP A 66 -10.33 11.25 -11.19
C ASP A 66 -10.67 10.24 -10.10
N TYR A 67 -9.77 9.30 -9.87
CA TYR A 67 -9.91 8.31 -8.81
C TYR A 67 -8.91 8.62 -7.71
N LYS A 68 -9.40 8.73 -6.48
CA LYS A 68 -8.54 8.82 -5.30
C LYS A 68 -8.47 7.42 -4.68
N VAL A 69 -7.31 6.80 -4.76
CA VAL A 69 -7.08 5.47 -4.23
C VAL A 69 -6.31 5.59 -2.93
N THR A 70 -6.90 5.07 -1.86
CA THR A 70 -6.24 4.98 -0.56
C THR A 70 -5.96 3.52 -0.29
N SER A 71 -4.70 3.17 -0.12
CA SER A 71 -4.28 1.79 0.09
C SER A 71 -3.53 1.68 1.41
N LYS A 72 -3.95 0.73 2.22
CA LYS A 72 -3.35 0.49 3.54
C LYS A 72 -2.74 -0.91 3.55
N GLY A 73 -1.43 -0.96 3.75
CA GLY A 73 -0.71 -2.22 3.86
C GLY A 73 -0.40 -2.52 5.32
N LEU A 74 -0.60 -3.78 5.70
CA LEU A 74 -0.32 -4.27 7.04
C LEU A 74 0.62 -5.47 6.94
N SER A 75 1.70 -5.42 7.70
CA SER A 75 2.65 -6.53 7.81
C SER A 75 3.13 -6.62 9.25
N GLY A 76 2.74 -7.70 9.94
CA GLY A 76 2.99 -7.79 11.38
C GLY A 76 2.31 -6.64 12.10
N LEU A 77 3.09 -5.87 12.84
CA LEU A 77 2.59 -4.68 13.54
C LEU A 77 2.76 -3.39 12.72
N ALA A 78 3.37 -3.49 11.53
CA ALA A 78 3.60 -2.32 10.70
C ALA A 78 2.36 -2.00 9.87
N VAL A 79 2.02 -0.72 9.80
CA VAL A 79 0.91 -0.21 9.01
C VAL A 79 1.43 0.97 8.19
N ARG A 80 1.28 0.90 6.87
CA ARG A 80 1.65 1.98 5.97
C ARG A 80 0.45 2.28 5.07
N LYS A 81 0.17 3.54 4.89
CA LYS A 81 -1.01 3.98 4.16
C LYS A 81 -0.60 5.01 3.12
N ILE A 82 -1.02 4.82 1.89
CA ILE A 82 -0.72 5.75 0.81
C ILE A 82 -2.01 6.19 0.13
N GLU A 83 -1.96 7.37 -0.44
CA GLU A 83 -3.06 7.95 -1.20
C GLU A 83 -2.52 8.41 -2.54
N GLU A 84 -3.16 8.01 -3.61
CA GLU A 84 -2.75 8.39 -4.95
C GLU A 84 -3.95 8.84 -5.75
N HIS A 85 -3.81 9.99 -6.41
CA HIS A 85 -4.82 10.50 -7.33
C HIS A 85 -4.46 10.05 -8.73
N LEU A 86 -5.37 9.35 -9.37
CA LEU A 86 -5.16 8.73 -10.66
C LEU A 86 -6.18 9.23 -11.67
N GLU A 87 -5.71 9.48 -12.87
CA GLU A 87 -6.57 9.81 -14.02
C GLU A 87 -6.33 8.78 -15.11
N LEU A 88 -7.39 8.33 -15.74
CA LEU A 88 -7.30 7.42 -16.87
C LEU A 88 -7.36 8.25 -18.14
N VAL A 89 -6.25 8.32 -18.88
CA VAL A 89 -6.11 9.09 -20.10
C VAL A 89 -5.73 8.16 -21.24
N ASN A 90 -6.59 8.03 -22.24
CA ASN A 90 -6.33 7.15 -23.41
C ASN A 90 -5.94 5.74 -22.98
N ASP A 91 -6.68 5.17 -22.03
CA ASP A 91 -6.47 3.83 -21.49
C ASP A 91 -5.15 3.68 -20.71
N SER A 92 -4.51 4.78 -20.36
CA SER A 92 -3.30 4.78 -19.55
C SER A 92 -3.54 5.52 -18.23
N TRP A 93 -3.00 4.96 -17.17
CA TRP A 93 -3.10 5.60 -15.85
C TRP A 93 -2.04 6.67 -15.71
N VAL A 94 -2.47 7.85 -15.25
CA VAL A 94 -1.58 8.96 -14.94
C VAL A 94 -1.70 9.25 -13.46
N SER A 95 -0.58 9.25 -12.75
CA SER A 95 -0.55 9.62 -11.35
C SER A 95 -0.44 11.13 -11.23
N LYS A 96 -1.45 11.76 -10.64
CA LYS A 96 -1.49 13.22 -10.47
C LYS A 96 -0.89 13.64 -9.14
N SER A 97 -0.99 12.79 -8.11
CA SER A 97 -0.35 13.02 -6.83
C SER A 97 -0.19 11.71 -6.10
N TYR A 98 0.81 11.65 -5.25
CA TYR A 98 1.13 10.49 -4.43
C TYR A 98 1.61 11.01 -3.08
N GLN A 99 1.05 10.48 -2.01
CA GLN A 99 1.53 10.81 -0.68
C GLN A 99 1.33 9.63 0.27
N GLU A 100 2.24 9.53 1.22
CA GLU A 100 2.07 8.59 2.31
C GLU A 100 1.33 9.31 3.43
N LEU A 101 0.28 8.66 3.94
CA LEU A 101 -0.52 9.22 5.01
C LEU A 101 0.02 8.74 6.35
N HIS A 102 0.24 9.66 7.26
CA HIS A 102 0.67 9.36 8.62
C HIS A 102 -0.53 9.43 9.55
N GLN A 103 -0.64 8.42 10.39
CA GLN A 103 -1.73 8.37 11.37
C GLN A 103 -1.33 9.00 12.68
#